data_7119da94e574a2a4139cd34f7258570a
#
_entry.id   7119da94e574a2a4139cd34f7258570a
#
_cell.length_a   1.000
_cell.length_b   1.000
_cell.length_c   1.000
_cell.angle_alpha   90.00
_cell.angle_beta   90.00
_cell.angle_gamma   90.00
#
_symmetry.space_group_name_H-M   'P 1'
#
loop_
_entity.id
_entity.type
_entity.pdbx_description
1 polymer ?
#
loop_
_entity_poly.entity_id
_entity_poly.type
_entity_poly.pdbx_seq_one_letter_code
_entity_poly.pdbx_strand_id
1 'polypeptide(L)'
;MSEEVFYPSDEAQITKAIVQEFAHLLTECINNDVIIVGAGPSGLVAGMELAHSGADVLLIESNNYLGGGFWLGGFLMNKLTVRAPAHEMLIDIGVPTKQYEEGLYVADAPHACSKLIGAAYDAGVKVLNMTMFEDAVLRDGRVEGCVVNRSAVPSLPKPIRCVDPIALEASVVIDASGHDAVVASSLAQKGLMKMEGTGPMWVQESEDAVVKYTGEVFPGLVATGMAVSAIFGLPRMGPTFASMLISGKRAAEVALRLLKEG
;
A
#
# COMPACT_ATOMS: atom_id res chain seq x y z
N MET A 1 4.99 -19.22 47.83
CA MET A 1 5.22 -17.90 47.19
C MET A 1 4.95 -18.08 45.70
N SER A 2 3.88 -17.52 45.15
CA SER A 2 3.68 -17.49 43.71
C SER A 2 4.81 -16.58 43.18
N GLU A 3 5.74 -17.15 42.41
CA GLU A 3 6.68 -16.32 41.63
C GLU A 3 5.81 -15.53 40.63
N GLU A 4 5.71 -14.24 40.88
CA GLU A 4 5.09 -13.33 39.88
C GLU A 4 5.96 -13.37 38.62
N VAL A 5 5.41 -13.92 37.53
CA VAL A 5 6.13 -14.05 36.25
C VAL A 5 6.28 -12.70 35.57
N PHE A 6 5.29 -11.82 35.75
CA PHE A 6 5.22 -10.52 35.07
C PHE A 6 5.37 -9.37 36.09
N TYR A 7 5.92 -8.25 35.59
CA TYR A 7 5.91 -7.02 36.36
C TYR A 7 4.46 -6.54 36.56
N PRO A 8 4.05 -6.15 37.79
CA PRO A 8 2.66 -5.74 38.03
C PRO A 8 2.28 -4.51 37.22
N SER A 9 1.15 -4.61 36.53
CA SER A 9 0.51 -3.50 35.79
C SER A 9 -1.02 -3.63 35.93
N ASP A 10 -1.71 -2.48 35.99
CA ASP A 10 -3.16 -2.44 36.02
C ASP A 10 -3.77 -2.07 34.67
N GLU A 11 -5.09 -2.23 34.52
CA GLU A 11 -5.85 -1.98 33.32
C GLU A 11 -5.79 -0.50 32.88
N ALA A 12 -5.73 0.42 33.83
CA ALA A 12 -5.65 1.85 33.55
C ALA A 12 -4.28 2.23 32.97
N GLN A 13 -3.19 1.62 33.47
CA GLN A 13 -1.85 1.82 32.93
C GLN A 13 -1.75 1.29 31.50
N ILE A 14 -2.29 0.10 31.23
CA ILE A 14 -2.30 -0.50 29.88
C ILE A 14 -3.13 0.39 28.91
N THR A 15 -4.31 0.80 29.33
CA THR A 15 -5.18 1.67 28.50
C THR A 15 -4.50 2.99 28.18
N LYS A 16 -3.89 3.63 29.20
CA LYS A 16 -3.19 4.92 29.03
C LYS A 16 -2.02 4.80 28.07
N ALA A 17 -1.22 3.76 28.18
CA ALA A 17 -0.08 3.51 27.29
C ALA A 17 -0.54 3.40 25.82
N ILE A 18 -1.54 2.57 25.54
CA ILE A 18 -2.07 2.39 24.16
C ILE A 18 -2.62 3.70 23.59
N VAL A 19 -3.42 4.45 24.39
CA VAL A 19 -4.04 5.69 23.93
C VAL A 19 -2.99 6.76 23.64
N GLN A 20 -1.99 6.89 24.51
CA GLN A 20 -0.94 7.89 24.34
C GLN A 20 -0.06 7.62 23.11
N GLU A 21 0.39 6.36 22.94
CA GLU A 21 1.21 5.96 21.81
C GLU A 21 0.43 6.09 20.48
N PHE A 22 -0.85 5.70 20.48
CA PHE A 22 -1.68 5.89 19.27
C PHE A 22 -1.91 7.37 18.94
N ALA A 23 -2.15 8.21 19.95
CA ALA A 23 -2.34 9.64 19.74
C ALA A 23 -1.04 10.31 19.22
N HIS A 24 0.11 9.87 19.71
CA HIS A 24 1.41 10.31 19.20
C HIS A 24 1.60 9.92 17.73
N LEU A 25 1.44 8.65 17.40
CA LEU A 25 1.50 8.16 16.02
C LEU A 25 0.54 8.93 15.10
N LEU A 26 -0.72 9.12 15.50
CA LEU A 26 -1.70 9.82 14.67
C LEU A 26 -1.30 11.29 14.43
N THR A 27 -0.71 11.95 15.43
CA THR A 27 -0.20 13.32 15.30
C THR A 27 0.95 13.41 14.30
N GLU A 28 1.86 12.44 14.30
CA GLU A 28 2.96 12.36 13.35
C GLU A 28 2.51 12.03 11.92
N CYS A 29 1.30 11.45 11.77
CA CYS A 29 0.72 11.12 10.47
C CYS A 29 -0.03 12.28 9.80
N ILE A 30 -0.14 13.45 10.43
CA ILE A 30 -0.92 14.58 9.86
C ILE A 30 -0.22 15.16 8.62
N ASN A 31 1.10 15.31 8.67
CA ASN A 31 1.90 15.85 7.57
C ASN A 31 2.99 14.84 7.18
N ASN A 32 3.12 14.56 5.90
CA ASN A 32 4.05 13.55 5.38
C ASN A 32 4.66 14.04 4.05
N ASP A 33 5.79 13.48 3.65
CA ASP A 33 6.28 13.66 2.28
C ASP A 33 5.41 12.86 1.30
N VAL A 34 5.09 11.60 1.67
CA VAL A 34 4.32 10.69 0.83
C VAL A 34 3.26 9.96 1.65
N ILE A 35 2.02 9.93 1.15
CA ILE A 35 0.97 9.02 1.62
C ILE A 35 0.77 7.91 0.59
N ILE A 36 0.83 6.65 1.04
CA ILE A 36 0.55 5.47 0.21
C ILE A 36 -0.81 4.90 0.62
N VAL A 37 -1.72 4.77 -0.33
CA VAL A 37 -3.05 4.21 -0.14
C VAL A 37 -3.06 2.75 -0.57
N GLY A 38 -3.10 1.85 0.41
CA GLY A 38 -3.07 0.39 0.23
C GLY A 38 -1.73 -0.25 0.56
N ALA A 39 -1.75 -1.21 1.49
CA ALA A 39 -0.61 -1.98 1.95
C ALA A 39 -0.46 -3.33 1.24
N GLY A 40 -0.80 -3.40 -0.04
CA GLY A 40 -0.45 -4.53 -0.89
C GLY A 40 1.05 -4.56 -1.19
N PRO A 41 1.55 -5.59 -1.91
CA PRO A 41 2.99 -5.73 -2.15
C PRO A 41 3.61 -4.50 -2.84
N SER A 42 2.93 -3.84 -3.77
CA SER A 42 3.44 -2.63 -4.43
C SER A 42 3.52 -1.43 -3.48
N GLY A 43 2.53 -1.25 -2.61
CA GLY A 43 2.54 -0.19 -1.59
C GLY A 43 3.63 -0.41 -0.53
N LEU A 44 3.81 -1.65 -0.07
CA LEU A 44 4.86 -2.00 0.90
C LEU A 44 6.26 -1.78 0.32
N VAL A 45 6.52 -2.21 -0.93
CA VAL A 45 7.80 -1.95 -1.59
C VAL A 45 8.02 -0.45 -1.80
N ALA A 46 7.01 0.28 -2.29
CA ALA A 46 7.14 1.72 -2.48
C ALA A 46 7.47 2.43 -1.15
N GLY A 47 6.78 2.07 -0.07
CA GLY A 47 7.02 2.63 1.26
C GLY A 47 8.44 2.34 1.75
N MET A 48 8.89 1.10 1.65
CA MET A 48 10.23 0.68 2.04
C MET A 48 11.31 1.47 1.28
N GLU A 49 11.23 1.56 -0.05
CA GLU A 49 12.20 2.27 -0.88
C GLU A 49 12.23 3.77 -0.59
N LEU A 50 11.07 4.39 -0.38
CA LEU A 50 10.95 5.80 -0.01
C LEU A 50 11.56 6.09 1.36
N ALA A 51 11.23 5.28 2.37
CA ALA A 51 11.75 5.43 3.73
C ALA A 51 13.27 5.22 3.77
N HIS A 52 13.82 4.23 3.06
CA HIS A 52 15.26 4.07 2.89
C HIS A 52 15.94 5.29 2.23
N SER A 53 15.20 6.04 1.42
CA SER A 53 15.70 7.28 0.79
C SER A 53 15.55 8.51 1.71
N GLY A 54 15.04 8.34 2.92
CA GLY A 54 14.88 9.38 3.93
C GLY A 54 13.57 10.19 3.83
N ALA A 55 12.62 9.77 2.99
CA ALA A 55 11.30 10.39 2.94
C ALA A 55 10.44 10.00 4.14
N ASP A 56 9.61 10.93 4.61
CA ASP A 56 8.60 10.68 5.64
C ASP A 56 7.36 10.05 5.00
N VAL A 57 7.13 8.76 5.27
CA VAL A 57 6.14 7.94 4.58
C VAL A 57 5.05 7.46 5.53
N LEU A 58 3.81 7.74 5.16
CA LEU A 58 2.62 7.14 5.76
C LEU A 58 1.98 6.15 4.79
N LEU A 59 1.70 4.94 5.25
CA LEU A 59 0.93 3.94 4.55
C LEU A 59 -0.40 3.72 5.26
N ILE A 60 -1.53 3.89 4.55
CA ILE A 60 -2.87 3.61 5.05
C ILE A 60 -3.40 2.30 4.46
N GLU A 61 -4.07 1.50 5.32
CA GLU A 61 -4.65 0.21 4.93
C GLU A 61 -6.06 0.06 5.51
N SER A 62 -7.00 -0.31 4.68
CA SER A 62 -8.40 -0.49 5.08
C SER A 62 -8.65 -1.73 5.93
N ASN A 63 -7.86 -2.78 5.75
CA ASN A 63 -7.94 -3.99 6.53
C ASN A 63 -7.22 -3.86 7.89
N ASN A 64 -7.43 -4.84 8.76
CA ASN A 64 -6.70 -4.97 10.02
C ASN A 64 -5.31 -5.62 9.84
N TYR A 65 -4.97 -6.07 8.64
CA TYR A 65 -3.70 -6.68 8.27
C TYR A 65 -3.16 -6.06 6.96
N LEU A 66 -1.86 -6.07 6.80
CA LEU A 66 -1.16 -5.59 5.61
C LEU A 66 -0.89 -6.75 4.65
N GLY A 67 -0.47 -6.47 3.41
CA GLY A 67 -0.03 -7.45 2.43
C GLY A 67 -1.05 -7.78 1.35
N GLY A 68 -2.32 -7.43 1.55
CA GLY A 68 -3.37 -7.64 0.54
C GLY A 68 -3.43 -9.09 0.03
N GLY A 69 -3.56 -9.25 -1.28
CA GLY A 69 -3.61 -10.56 -1.92
C GLY A 69 -2.32 -11.39 -1.82
N PHE A 70 -1.22 -10.79 -1.38
CA PHE A 70 0.07 -11.47 -1.23
C PHE A 70 0.01 -12.59 -0.17
N TRP A 71 -0.82 -12.41 0.88
CA TRP A 71 -1.08 -13.43 1.91
C TRP A 71 -1.64 -14.73 1.36
N LEU A 72 -2.56 -14.62 0.40
CA LEU A 72 -3.31 -15.77 -0.09
C LEU A 72 -2.49 -16.57 -1.11
N GLY A 73 -1.58 -15.91 -1.80
CA GLY A 73 -0.90 -16.49 -2.96
C GLY A 73 -1.88 -16.80 -4.08
N GLY A 74 -1.51 -17.74 -4.96
CA GLY A 74 -2.37 -18.22 -6.01
C GLY A 74 -3.36 -19.28 -5.53
N PHE A 75 -4.61 -19.19 -5.96
CA PHE A 75 -5.64 -20.21 -5.80
C PHE A 75 -5.92 -20.63 -4.34
N LEU A 76 -5.65 -19.76 -3.36
CA LEU A 76 -5.73 -20.06 -1.92
C LEU A 76 -4.78 -21.21 -1.49
N MET A 77 -3.66 -21.41 -2.20
CA MET A 77 -2.71 -22.51 -1.97
C MET A 77 -1.42 -22.08 -1.28
N ASN A 78 -1.38 -20.89 -0.67
CA ASN A 78 -0.20 -20.37 0.06
C ASN A 78 1.10 -20.30 -0.77
N LYS A 79 1.01 -20.33 -2.09
CA LYS A 79 2.15 -20.18 -2.98
C LYS A 79 1.91 -19.01 -3.92
N LEU A 80 2.97 -18.30 -4.20
CA LEU A 80 2.98 -17.24 -5.20
C LEU A 80 4.06 -17.52 -6.24
N THR A 81 3.87 -16.98 -7.42
CA THR A 81 4.90 -17.00 -8.45
C THR A 81 5.47 -15.59 -8.62
N VAL A 82 6.77 -15.54 -8.92
CA VAL A 82 7.49 -14.31 -9.26
C VAL A 82 8.38 -14.59 -10.45
N ARG A 83 8.30 -13.76 -11.48
CA ARG A 83 9.18 -13.82 -12.64
C ARG A 83 10.50 -13.09 -12.36
N ALA A 84 11.59 -13.57 -12.95
CA ALA A 84 12.86 -12.85 -12.92
C ALA A 84 12.71 -11.46 -13.60
N PRO A 85 13.41 -10.43 -13.12
CA PRO A 85 14.38 -10.42 -12.02
C PRO A 85 13.75 -10.16 -10.63
N ALA A 86 12.43 -9.97 -10.53
CA ALA A 86 11.77 -9.55 -9.28
C ALA A 86 11.94 -10.54 -8.11
N HIS A 87 12.27 -11.81 -8.38
CA HIS A 87 12.55 -12.81 -7.33
C HIS A 87 13.75 -12.41 -6.46
N GLU A 88 14.71 -11.65 -7.00
CA GLU A 88 15.87 -11.13 -6.24
C GLU A 88 15.42 -10.24 -5.07
N MET A 89 14.39 -9.41 -5.26
CA MET A 89 13.84 -8.58 -4.18
C MET A 89 13.29 -9.42 -3.01
N LEU A 90 12.76 -10.61 -3.27
CA LEU A 90 12.33 -11.54 -2.22
C LEU A 90 13.53 -12.16 -1.51
N ILE A 91 14.57 -12.52 -2.24
CA ILE A 91 15.81 -13.08 -1.68
C ILE A 91 16.49 -12.05 -0.78
N ASP A 92 16.54 -10.78 -1.20
CA ASP A 92 17.18 -9.69 -0.46
C ASP A 92 16.52 -9.46 0.92
N ILE A 93 15.21 -9.67 1.04
CA ILE A 93 14.50 -9.62 2.32
C ILE A 93 14.45 -10.96 3.06
N GLY A 94 15.23 -11.96 2.61
CA GLY A 94 15.38 -13.26 3.25
C GLY A 94 14.23 -14.24 3.03
N VAL A 95 13.56 -14.17 1.88
CA VAL A 95 12.51 -15.13 1.45
C VAL A 95 13.13 -16.18 0.52
N PRO A 96 13.12 -17.46 0.89
CA PRO A 96 13.56 -18.53 -0.02
C PRO A 96 12.66 -18.61 -1.25
N THR A 97 13.27 -18.63 -2.42
CA THR A 97 12.58 -18.87 -3.70
C THR A 97 13.06 -20.18 -4.30
N LYS A 98 12.17 -20.90 -4.96
CA LYS A 98 12.48 -22.11 -5.71
C LYS A 98 12.23 -21.85 -7.19
N GLN A 99 13.26 -22.01 -8.01
CA GLN A 99 13.10 -21.99 -9.46
C GLN A 99 12.24 -23.19 -9.89
N TYR A 100 11.16 -22.92 -10.62
CA TYR A 100 10.26 -23.92 -11.18
C TYR A 100 10.62 -24.20 -12.65
N GLU A 101 10.80 -23.14 -13.43
CA GLU A 101 11.30 -23.14 -14.81
C GLU A 101 12.24 -21.95 -14.99
N GLU A 102 12.89 -21.83 -16.14
CA GLU A 102 13.76 -20.69 -16.44
C GLU A 102 12.97 -19.38 -16.33
N GLY A 103 13.45 -18.49 -15.48
CA GLY A 103 12.83 -17.18 -15.22
C GLY A 103 11.55 -17.22 -14.38
N LEU A 104 11.06 -18.37 -13.94
CA LEU A 104 9.88 -18.51 -13.09
C LEU A 104 10.25 -19.10 -11.72
N TYR A 105 9.89 -18.41 -10.67
CA TYR A 105 10.18 -18.78 -9.28
C TYR A 105 8.90 -18.88 -8.46
N VAL A 106 8.92 -19.77 -7.47
CA VAL A 106 7.84 -19.97 -6.49
C VAL A 106 8.35 -19.65 -5.10
N ALA A 107 7.53 -18.95 -4.31
CA ALA A 107 7.79 -18.69 -2.92
C ALA A 107 6.56 -19.05 -2.07
N ASP A 108 6.78 -19.17 -0.74
CA ASP A 108 5.70 -19.27 0.24
C ASP A 108 5.08 -17.89 0.46
N ALA A 109 3.80 -17.76 0.20
CA ALA A 109 3.11 -16.48 0.22
C ALA A 109 3.06 -15.84 1.62
N PRO A 110 2.64 -16.54 2.69
CA PRO A 110 2.68 -16.00 4.05
C PRO A 110 4.09 -15.60 4.50
N HIS A 111 5.11 -16.39 4.14
CA HIS A 111 6.49 -16.05 4.48
C HIS A 111 6.94 -14.77 3.75
N ALA A 112 6.73 -14.69 2.43
CA ALA A 112 7.07 -13.52 1.65
C ALA A 112 6.35 -12.26 2.15
N CYS A 113 5.05 -12.39 2.44
CA CYS A 113 4.24 -11.30 2.97
C CYS A 113 4.74 -10.80 4.33
N SER A 114 5.01 -11.71 5.27
CA SER A 114 5.52 -11.38 6.60
C SER A 114 6.87 -10.67 6.54
N LYS A 115 7.78 -11.13 5.67
CA LYS A 115 9.10 -10.51 5.47
C LYS A 115 8.99 -9.11 4.86
N LEU A 116 8.13 -8.95 3.87
CA LEU A 116 7.94 -7.65 3.22
C LEU A 116 7.33 -6.62 4.18
N ILE A 117 6.35 -7.04 4.99
CA ILE A 117 5.76 -6.18 6.03
C ILE A 117 6.84 -5.78 7.04
N GLY A 118 7.62 -6.74 7.55
CA GLY A 118 8.72 -6.48 8.48
C GLY A 118 9.73 -5.49 7.89
N ALA A 119 10.15 -5.71 6.64
CA ALA A 119 11.10 -4.82 5.95
C ALA A 119 10.56 -3.37 5.80
N ALA A 120 9.27 -3.20 5.55
CA ALA A 120 8.67 -1.87 5.49
C ALA A 120 8.67 -1.16 6.85
N TYR A 121 8.35 -1.87 7.94
CA TYR A 121 8.45 -1.32 9.30
C TYR A 121 9.90 -1.02 9.70
N ASP A 122 10.84 -1.92 9.41
CA ASP A 122 12.26 -1.75 9.71
C ASP A 122 12.87 -0.56 8.96
N ALA A 123 12.35 -0.23 7.77
CA ALA A 123 12.71 0.96 7.02
C ALA A 123 12.14 2.27 7.62
N GLY A 124 11.18 2.20 8.54
CA GLY A 124 10.60 3.35 9.20
C GLY A 124 9.26 3.85 8.60
N VAL A 125 8.58 3.02 7.80
CA VAL A 125 7.25 3.37 7.27
C VAL A 125 6.24 3.46 8.42
N LYS A 126 5.56 4.62 8.55
CA LYS A 126 4.41 4.78 9.46
C LYS A 126 3.19 4.07 8.86
N VAL A 127 2.42 3.38 9.68
CA VAL A 127 1.27 2.61 9.20
C VAL A 127 0.02 2.92 10.02
N LEU A 128 -1.07 3.24 9.32
CA LEU A 128 -2.42 3.30 9.87
C LEU A 128 -3.31 2.24 9.20
N ASN A 129 -3.44 1.09 9.84
CA ASN A 129 -4.42 0.08 9.43
C ASN A 129 -5.83 0.40 9.94
N MET A 130 -6.85 -0.34 9.52
CA MET A 130 -8.27 -0.04 9.79
C MET A 130 -8.63 1.41 9.40
N THR A 131 -7.93 1.95 8.39
CA THR A 131 -8.05 3.32 7.92
C THR A 131 -8.27 3.31 6.41
N MET A 132 -9.44 3.76 5.98
CA MET A 132 -9.83 3.78 4.59
C MET A 132 -9.71 5.18 3.99
N PHE A 133 -9.33 5.25 2.73
CA PHE A 133 -9.42 6.46 1.92
C PHE A 133 -10.90 6.79 1.64
N GLU A 134 -11.30 8.03 1.84
CA GLU A 134 -12.63 8.54 1.47
C GLU A 134 -12.57 9.53 0.31
N ASP A 135 -11.60 10.44 0.33
CA ASP A 135 -11.44 11.44 -0.71
C ASP A 135 -9.99 11.96 -0.81
N ALA A 136 -9.66 12.64 -1.90
CA ALA A 136 -8.39 13.34 -2.04
C ALA A 136 -8.48 14.78 -1.50
N VAL A 137 -7.40 15.24 -0.86
CA VAL A 137 -7.19 16.68 -0.64
C VAL A 137 -6.69 17.26 -1.95
N LEU A 138 -7.50 18.09 -2.59
CA LEU A 138 -7.21 18.68 -3.90
C LEU A 138 -7.11 20.20 -3.77
N ARG A 139 -5.96 20.78 -4.15
CA ARG A 139 -5.72 22.22 -4.20
C ARG A 139 -5.10 22.62 -5.52
N ASP A 140 -5.59 23.63 -6.16
CA ASP A 140 -5.08 24.18 -7.43
C ASP A 140 -4.86 23.11 -8.54
N GLY A 141 -5.74 22.09 -8.55
CA GLY A 141 -5.67 20.99 -9.53
C GLY A 141 -4.61 19.94 -9.23
N ARG A 142 -4.05 19.93 -8.00
CA ARG A 142 -3.05 18.96 -7.54
C ARG A 142 -3.57 18.19 -6.32
N VAL A 143 -3.26 16.90 -6.24
CA VAL A 143 -3.49 16.09 -5.03
C VAL A 143 -2.39 16.40 -4.03
N GLU A 144 -2.81 16.83 -2.83
CA GLU A 144 -1.92 17.23 -1.72
C GLU A 144 -2.26 16.52 -0.41
N GLY A 145 -2.86 15.34 -0.50
CA GLY A 145 -3.16 14.50 0.64
C GLY A 145 -4.40 13.64 0.47
N CYS A 146 -4.79 13.03 1.57
CA CYS A 146 -5.93 12.12 1.65
C CYS A 146 -6.88 12.51 2.77
N VAL A 147 -8.17 12.37 2.51
CA VAL A 147 -9.23 12.38 3.52
C VAL A 147 -9.51 10.92 3.89
N VAL A 148 -9.41 10.57 5.16
CA VAL A 148 -9.49 9.19 5.63
C VAL A 148 -10.49 9.02 6.76
N ASN A 149 -11.03 7.82 6.91
CA ASN A 149 -11.89 7.47 8.01
C ASN A 149 -11.59 6.04 8.51
N ARG A 150 -12.20 5.64 9.60
CA ARG A 150 -12.09 4.27 10.08
C ARG A 150 -12.89 3.32 9.19
N SER A 151 -12.31 2.19 8.83
CA SER A 151 -12.92 1.19 7.95
C SER A 151 -14.25 0.62 8.49
N ALA A 152 -14.52 0.77 9.77
CA ALA A 152 -15.79 0.35 10.37
C ALA A 152 -16.96 1.32 10.08
N VAL A 153 -16.69 2.57 9.70
CA VAL A 153 -17.71 3.61 9.53
C VAL A 153 -18.80 3.24 8.51
N PRO A 154 -18.48 2.69 7.32
CA PRO A 154 -19.49 2.26 6.36
C PRO A 154 -20.45 1.19 6.90
N SER A 155 -20.04 0.39 7.89
CA SER A 155 -20.86 -0.65 8.52
C SER A 155 -21.75 -0.14 9.64
N LEU A 156 -21.63 1.13 10.04
CA LEU A 156 -22.48 1.73 11.05
C LEU A 156 -23.93 1.87 10.55
N PRO A 157 -24.93 1.79 11.46
CA PRO A 157 -26.31 2.10 11.13
C PRO A 157 -26.45 3.50 10.52
N LYS A 158 -27.31 3.63 9.50
CA LYS A 158 -27.49 4.88 8.75
C LYS A 158 -27.62 6.16 9.62
N PRO A 159 -28.35 6.16 10.76
CA PRO A 159 -28.51 7.35 11.60
C PRO A 159 -27.22 7.86 12.26
N ILE A 160 -26.19 7.00 12.40
CA ILE A 160 -24.93 7.33 13.10
C ILE A 160 -23.70 7.19 12.19
N ARG A 161 -23.91 7.06 10.88
CA ARG A 161 -22.81 6.89 9.90
C ARG A 161 -22.14 8.23 9.53
N CYS A 162 -22.75 9.37 9.85
CA CYS A 162 -22.19 10.68 9.55
C CYS A 162 -21.07 10.97 10.57
N VAL A 163 -19.88 10.44 10.26
CA VAL A 163 -18.64 10.64 11.03
C VAL A 163 -17.73 11.53 10.22
N ASP A 164 -17.27 12.65 10.81
CA ASP A 164 -16.35 13.54 10.14
C ASP A 164 -15.00 12.83 9.87
N PRO A 165 -14.50 12.85 8.63
CA PRO A 165 -13.23 12.24 8.29
C PRO A 165 -12.05 13.10 8.70
N ILE A 166 -10.87 12.50 8.72
CA ILE A 166 -9.59 13.15 9.04
C ILE A 166 -8.87 13.49 7.73
N ALA A 167 -8.41 14.73 7.60
CA ALA A 167 -7.53 15.13 6.50
C ALA A 167 -6.07 14.95 6.90
N LEU A 168 -5.29 14.30 6.00
CA LEU A 168 -3.85 14.07 6.12
C LEU A 168 -3.19 14.70 4.89
N GLU A 169 -2.12 15.46 5.10
CA GLU A 169 -1.43 16.18 4.03
C GLU A 169 -0.17 15.45 3.56
N ALA A 170 0.13 15.55 2.27
CA ALA A 170 1.36 15.03 1.68
C ALA A 170 1.69 15.73 0.37
N SER A 171 2.98 15.85 0.05
CA SER A 171 3.44 16.39 -1.23
C SER A 171 3.12 15.46 -2.41
N VAL A 172 3.08 14.14 -2.16
CA VAL A 172 2.75 13.11 -3.15
C VAL A 172 1.84 12.06 -2.53
N VAL A 173 0.84 11.63 -3.27
CA VAL A 173 0.00 10.45 -2.92
C VAL A 173 0.28 9.33 -3.91
N ILE A 174 0.42 8.09 -3.40
CA ILE A 174 0.56 6.89 -4.23
C ILE A 174 -0.70 6.03 -4.09
N ASP A 175 -1.41 5.81 -5.20
CA ASP A 175 -2.51 4.84 -5.26
C ASP A 175 -1.94 3.43 -5.48
N ALA A 176 -1.88 2.63 -4.42
CA ALA A 176 -1.50 1.23 -4.38
C ALA A 176 -2.67 0.33 -3.93
N SER A 177 -3.90 0.83 -4.06
CA SER A 177 -5.11 0.22 -3.50
C SER A 177 -5.64 -0.98 -4.31
N GLY A 178 -4.88 -1.42 -5.31
CA GLY A 178 -5.21 -2.62 -6.08
C GLY A 178 -6.25 -2.35 -7.18
N HIS A 179 -7.13 -3.32 -7.42
CA HIS A 179 -8.08 -3.26 -8.54
C HIS A 179 -9.09 -2.12 -8.43
N ASP A 180 -9.38 -1.65 -7.23
CA ASP A 180 -10.36 -0.59 -7.00
C ASP A 180 -9.80 0.80 -7.34
N ALA A 181 -8.47 0.96 -7.33
CA ALA A 181 -7.77 2.21 -7.61
C ALA A 181 -8.51 3.39 -6.97
N VAL A 182 -8.69 3.32 -5.63
CA VAL A 182 -9.70 4.15 -4.92
C VAL A 182 -9.44 5.65 -5.06
N VAL A 183 -8.17 6.07 -5.12
CA VAL A 183 -7.83 7.49 -5.27
C VAL A 183 -8.16 7.95 -6.70
N ALA A 184 -7.69 7.21 -7.70
CA ALA A 184 -7.98 7.48 -9.11
C ALA A 184 -9.48 7.41 -9.38
N SER A 185 -10.19 6.42 -8.81
CA SER A 185 -11.64 6.27 -8.93
C SER A 185 -12.39 7.46 -8.35
N SER A 186 -11.97 8.01 -7.20
CA SER A 186 -12.55 9.22 -6.61
C SER A 186 -12.41 10.43 -7.55
N LEU A 187 -11.24 10.63 -8.15
CA LEU A 187 -11.01 11.71 -9.11
C LEU A 187 -11.82 11.51 -10.40
N ALA A 188 -11.93 10.26 -10.89
CA ALA A 188 -12.72 9.94 -12.07
C ALA A 188 -14.22 10.19 -11.85
N GLN A 189 -14.77 9.84 -10.68
CA GLN A 189 -16.16 10.15 -10.32
C GLN A 189 -16.45 11.65 -10.29
N LYS A 190 -15.45 12.48 -10.03
CA LYS A 190 -15.56 13.95 -10.08
C LYS A 190 -15.31 14.52 -11.49
N GLY A 191 -15.05 13.67 -12.48
CA GLY A 191 -14.76 14.09 -13.85
C GLY A 191 -13.37 14.70 -14.07
N LEU A 192 -12.46 14.52 -13.12
CA LEU A 192 -11.11 15.10 -13.15
C LEU A 192 -10.11 14.23 -13.93
N MET A 193 -10.38 12.93 -14.06
CA MET A 193 -9.58 12.02 -14.87
C MET A 193 -10.46 10.93 -15.50
N LYS A 194 -9.88 10.11 -16.38
CA LYS A 194 -10.55 8.96 -16.98
C LYS A 194 -9.93 7.67 -16.48
N MET A 195 -10.74 6.62 -16.43
CA MET A 195 -10.33 5.26 -16.17
C MET A 195 -10.94 4.32 -17.21
N GLU A 196 -10.12 3.38 -17.70
CA GLU A 196 -10.54 2.44 -18.76
C GLU A 196 -11.08 1.11 -18.18
N GLY A 197 -10.90 0.88 -16.87
CA GLY A 197 -11.19 -0.40 -16.22
C GLY A 197 -10.06 -1.42 -16.44
N THR A 198 -10.30 -2.70 -16.10
CA THR A 198 -9.30 -3.77 -16.27
C THR A 198 -9.58 -4.60 -17.51
N GLY A 199 -8.52 -4.93 -18.26
CA GLY A 199 -8.58 -5.81 -19.43
C GLY A 199 -8.71 -7.30 -19.08
N PRO A 200 -8.81 -8.17 -20.09
CA PRO A 200 -8.83 -9.63 -19.92
C PRO A 200 -7.49 -10.16 -19.39
N MET A 201 -7.45 -11.44 -19.00
CA MET A 201 -6.22 -12.04 -18.49
C MET A 201 -5.22 -12.33 -19.62
N TRP A 202 -4.00 -11.78 -19.47
CA TRP A 202 -2.86 -12.05 -20.35
C TRP A 202 -1.56 -11.74 -19.60
N VAL A 203 -0.97 -12.78 -19.00
CA VAL A 203 0.16 -12.64 -18.06
C VAL A 203 1.36 -11.93 -18.67
N GLN A 204 1.80 -12.33 -19.87
CA GLN A 204 3.02 -11.78 -20.47
C GLN A 204 2.94 -10.28 -20.71
N GLU A 205 1.80 -9.79 -21.23
CA GLU A 205 1.61 -8.35 -21.49
C GLU A 205 1.34 -7.57 -20.21
N SER A 206 0.67 -8.19 -19.24
CA SER A 206 0.21 -7.50 -18.04
C SER A 206 1.35 -7.01 -17.16
N GLU A 207 2.31 -7.87 -16.80
CA GLU A 207 3.36 -7.50 -15.83
C GLU A 207 4.27 -6.40 -16.36
N ASP A 208 4.70 -6.52 -17.62
CA ASP A 208 5.55 -5.51 -18.26
C ASP A 208 4.80 -4.18 -18.43
N ALA A 209 3.50 -4.24 -18.81
CA ALA A 209 2.67 -3.05 -18.95
C ALA A 209 2.46 -2.33 -17.61
N VAL A 210 2.17 -3.05 -16.51
CA VAL A 210 2.02 -2.44 -15.17
C VAL A 210 3.28 -1.66 -14.80
N VAL A 211 4.45 -2.24 -14.95
CA VAL A 211 5.71 -1.55 -14.65
C VAL A 211 5.92 -0.33 -15.57
N LYS A 212 5.64 -0.49 -16.86
CA LYS A 212 5.80 0.58 -17.86
C LYS A 212 4.91 1.80 -17.58
N TYR A 213 3.64 1.55 -17.22
CA TYR A 213 2.66 2.61 -16.99
C TYR A 213 2.61 3.11 -15.53
N THR A 214 3.39 2.52 -14.62
CA THR A 214 3.56 3.05 -13.26
C THR A 214 4.20 4.43 -13.31
N GLY A 215 3.54 5.42 -12.73
CA GLY A 215 4.00 6.80 -12.75
C GLY A 215 2.96 7.78 -12.25
N GLU A 216 3.21 9.07 -12.44
CA GLU A 216 2.25 10.13 -12.14
C GLU A 216 1.08 10.07 -13.14
N VAL A 217 -0.14 9.93 -12.64
CA VAL A 217 -1.37 9.79 -13.44
C VAL A 217 -2.27 11.02 -13.34
N PHE A 218 -2.03 11.84 -12.33
CA PHE A 218 -2.65 13.15 -12.11
C PHE A 218 -1.67 13.98 -11.28
N PRO A 219 -1.64 15.32 -11.38
CA PRO A 219 -0.69 16.12 -10.60
C PRO A 219 -0.70 15.75 -9.11
N GLY A 220 0.46 15.33 -8.57
CA GLY A 220 0.62 14.86 -7.20
C GLY A 220 0.12 13.44 -6.91
N LEU A 221 -0.43 12.72 -7.89
CA LEU A 221 -0.89 11.35 -7.73
C LEU A 221 -0.09 10.37 -8.60
N VAL A 222 0.60 9.45 -7.97
CA VAL A 222 1.30 8.32 -8.61
C VAL A 222 0.45 7.05 -8.48
N ALA A 223 0.37 6.23 -9.51
CA ALA A 223 -0.28 4.92 -9.44
C ALA A 223 0.74 3.78 -9.55
N THR A 224 0.48 2.69 -8.82
CA THR A 224 1.31 1.48 -8.83
C THR A 224 0.48 0.20 -8.67
N GLY A 225 1.06 -0.92 -9.05
CA GLY A 225 0.40 -2.22 -8.94
C GLY A 225 -0.86 -2.33 -9.78
N MET A 226 -1.89 -3.00 -9.24
CA MET A 226 -3.13 -3.22 -9.98
C MET A 226 -3.96 -1.96 -10.21
N ALA A 227 -3.71 -0.87 -9.47
CA ALA A 227 -4.34 0.42 -9.74
C ALA A 227 -3.99 0.94 -11.15
N VAL A 228 -2.74 0.70 -11.58
CA VAL A 228 -2.30 1.03 -12.95
C VAL A 228 -3.15 0.28 -14.00
N SER A 229 -3.41 -1.02 -13.77
CA SER A 229 -4.25 -1.79 -14.70
C SER A 229 -5.68 -1.24 -14.78
N ALA A 230 -6.25 -0.81 -13.66
CA ALA A 230 -7.59 -0.24 -13.60
C ALA A 230 -7.68 1.13 -14.30
N ILE A 231 -6.62 1.93 -14.21
CA ILE A 231 -6.57 3.26 -14.86
C ILE A 231 -6.44 3.12 -16.37
N PHE A 232 -5.54 2.27 -16.86
CA PHE A 232 -5.15 2.20 -18.27
C PHE A 232 -5.76 1.04 -19.06
N GLY A 233 -6.70 0.28 -18.50
CA GLY A 233 -7.34 -0.85 -19.21
C GLY A 233 -6.39 -2.03 -19.47
N LEU A 234 -5.34 -2.19 -18.65
CA LEU A 234 -4.32 -3.22 -18.91
C LEU A 234 -4.85 -4.62 -18.61
N PRO A 235 -4.31 -5.65 -19.27
CA PRO A 235 -4.61 -7.04 -18.96
C PRO A 235 -4.32 -7.39 -17.50
N ARG A 236 -4.96 -8.43 -16.97
CA ARG A 236 -4.70 -8.97 -15.63
C ARG A 236 -3.67 -10.09 -15.70
N MET A 237 -2.86 -10.22 -14.65
CA MET A 237 -1.72 -11.15 -14.62
C MET A 237 -1.99 -12.47 -13.90
N GLY A 238 -3.09 -12.60 -13.15
CA GLY A 238 -3.30 -13.80 -12.31
C GLY A 238 -2.35 -13.84 -11.10
N PRO A 239 -2.02 -15.04 -10.58
CA PRO A 239 -1.29 -15.18 -9.30
C PRO A 239 0.24 -15.06 -9.43
N THR A 240 0.73 -14.10 -10.23
CA THR A 240 2.14 -13.70 -10.30
C THR A 240 2.30 -12.29 -9.76
N PHE A 241 3.43 -12.02 -9.09
CA PHE A 241 3.60 -10.80 -8.30
C PHE A 241 4.86 -10.00 -8.67
N ALA A 242 5.54 -10.36 -9.76
CA ALA A 242 6.77 -9.67 -10.17
C ALA A 242 6.53 -8.18 -10.43
N SER A 243 5.48 -7.85 -11.18
CA SER A 243 5.13 -6.47 -11.46
C SER A 243 4.71 -5.68 -10.22
N MET A 244 4.12 -6.35 -9.21
CA MET A 244 3.76 -5.68 -7.95
C MET A 244 5.01 -5.18 -7.22
N LEU A 245 6.07 -5.98 -7.20
CA LEU A 245 7.34 -5.61 -6.56
C LEU A 245 8.05 -4.51 -7.35
N ILE A 246 8.27 -4.73 -8.65
CA ILE A 246 9.01 -3.78 -9.51
C ILE A 246 8.26 -2.46 -9.66
N SER A 247 6.93 -2.47 -9.80
CA SER A 247 6.14 -1.24 -9.90
C SER A 247 6.16 -0.43 -8.60
N GLY A 248 6.21 -1.10 -7.44
CA GLY A 248 6.39 -0.43 -6.16
C GLY A 248 7.69 0.37 -6.10
N LYS A 249 8.79 -0.27 -6.50
CA LYS A 249 10.10 0.40 -6.59
C LYS A 249 10.07 1.58 -7.57
N ARG A 250 9.49 1.38 -8.77
CA ARG A 250 9.34 2.45 -9.76
C ARG A 250 8.47 3.61 -9.24
N ALA A 251 7.39 3.33 -8.51
CA ALA A 251 6.55 4.37 -7.90
C ALA A 251 7.33 5.22 -6.89
N ALA A 252 8.19 4.59 -6.09
CA ALA A 252 9.09 5.31 -5.19
C ALA A 252 10.06 6.23 -5.95
N GLU A 253 10.67 5.76 -7.03
CA GLU A 253 11.55 6.57 -7.88
C GLU A 253 10.83 7.81 -8.46
N VAL A 254 9.58 7.61 -8.91
CA VAL A 254 8.74 8.72 -9.42
C VAL A 254 8.40 9.70 -8.31
N ALA A 255 7.96 9.22 -7.16
CA ALA A 255 7.62 10.08 -6.01
C ALA A 255 8.84 10.89 -5.52
N LEU A 256 10.02 10.27 -5.40
CA LEU A 256 11.26 10.96 -5.03
C LEU A 256 11.66 12.06 -6.03
N ARG A 257 11.36 11.89 -7.31
CA ARG A 257 11.56 12.95 -8.30
C ARG A 257 10.58 14.09 -8.09
N LEU A 258 9.29 13.80 -7.91
CA LEU A 258 8.26 14.82 -7.67
C LEU A 258 8.52 15.62 -6.39
N LEU A 259 9.03 14.98 -5.32
CA LEU A 259 9.44 15.66 -4.09
C LEU A 259 10.60 16.67 -4.29
N LYS A 260 11.41 16.50 -5.33
CA LYS A 260 12.53 17.41 -5.63
C LYS A 260 12.14 18.57 -6.56
N GLU A 261 11.02 18.41 -7.26
CA GLU A 261 10.51 19.38 -8.23
C GLU A 261 9.52 20.38 -7.58
N GLY A 262 8.95 20.05 -6.45
CA GLY A 262 8.02 20.88 -5.65
C GLY A 262 8.70 21.51 -4.46
#